data_6367fdb07094d15df7751566d8548663
#
_entry.id   6367fdb07094d15df7751566d8548663
#
_cell.length_a   1.000
_cell.length_b   1.000
_cell.length_c   1.000
_cell.angle_alpha   90.00
_cell.angle_beta   90.00
_cell.angle_gamma   90.00
#
_symmetry.space_group_name_H-M   'P 1'
#
loop_
_entity.id
_entity.type
_entity.pdbx_description
1 polymer ?
#
loop_
_entity_poly.entity_id
_entity_poly.type
_entity_poly.pdbx_seq_one_letter_code
_entity_poly.pdbx_strand_id
1 'polypeptide(L)'
;MNTIYKFFLCLTVMISASLQLQAQGVPDTYCDDFRNWVRTIGSDEFGGRKPMTPYETKTIDYIAGEFRLLGLKPAFGESYFQTVKEISTTVRIPGNEIKVRASRGSVSLSMLEDVMVWTTKAVDKVSFKDVEFVFCGFGIDAPEYDWNDFEGTDVRGKILIVMVNDPGFCDKSLFRGRNMTYYGRWIYKLEQAQRLGAAGCLIIHNEAAAGYGWHVCVNGHQEGNLSLFDEATGNMDELGIRGWLNEKACRRLFEASGLDYDNALASAKKPGFKAIPLKARSTFSMEVEYEIGETCNVGAVLPGTDLKDECVVFSAHWDHFGAGKPDEKGDAIYNGASDNGSGLAAILMIAKKMQRLPAPRRSILFLAPTSEESGLFGSQYYCDHPVFPMDKTITCINFDCIAPASLTRDITILGGGESSLDSHIMSAAAAQGRYVVFDDDNSDGWFFRSDHWNFVRRGVDAVVMEAGNDLVNPDKPNKYPQASWYHKSNDEYREDWDIDGTIANINLMFSVGLSLANL
;
A
#
# COMPACT_ATOMS: atom_id res chain seq x y z
N MET A 1 -38.15 37.38 13.52
CA MET A 1 -37.93 35.91 13.31
C MET A 1 -38.12 35.44 11.87
N ASN A 2 -38.83 36.14 10.98
CA ASN A 2 -39.12 35.65 9.63
C ASN A 2 -38.03 35.94 8.57
N THR A 3 -37.07 36.84 8.79
CA THR A 3 -36.10 37.23 7.76
C THR A 3 -34.87 36.33 7.77
N ILE A 4 -34.45 35.88 8.94
CA ILE A 4 -33.29 34.98 9.11
C ILE A 4 -33.59 33.57 8.57
N TYR A 5 -34.84 33.06 8.78
CA TYR A 5 -35.28 31.78 8.22
C TYR A 5 -35.35 31.77 6.68
N LYS A 6 -35.69 32.89 6.07
CA LYS A 6 -35.70 33.00 4.60
C LYS A 6 -34.28 33.05 4.01
N PHE A 7 -33.33 33.62 4.73
CA PHE A 7 -31.92 33.65 4.27
C PHE A 7 -31.28 32.27 4.38
N PHE A 8 -31.52 31.52 5.44
CA PHE A 8 -31.03 30.13 5.58
C PHE A 8 -31.72 29.18 4.57
N LEU A 9 -32.99 29.35 4.26
CA LEU A 9 -33.69 28.54 3.28
C LEU A 9 -33.25 28.83 1.86
N CYS A 10 -32.91 30.10 1.52
CA CYS A 10 -32.34 30.47 0.23
C CYS A 10 -30.90 29.98 0.07
N LEU A 11 -30.11 29.97 1.14
CA LEU A 11 -28.73 29.48 1.10
C LEU A 11 -28.69 27.95 0.93
N THR A 12 -29.54 27.20 1.64
CA THR A 12 -29.68 25.75 1.48
C THR A 12 -30.23 25.35 0.13
N VAL A 13 -31.17 26.13 -0.44
CA VAL A 13 -31.72 25.88 -1.79
C VAL A 13 -30.68 26.23 -2.87
N MET A 14 -29.87 27.27 -2.67
CA MET A 14 -28.77 27.59 -3.62
C MET A 14 -27.63 26.58 -3.56
N ILE A 15 -27.29 26.07 -2.37
CA ILE A 15 -26.29 24.99 -2.22
C ILE A 15 -26.82 23.68 -2.81
N SER A 16 -28.10 23.34 -2.58
CA SER A 16 -28.72 22.15 -3.18
C SER A 16 -28.92 22.29 -4.69
N ALA A 17 -29.22 23.47 -5.19
CA ALA A 17 -29.33 23.73 -6.63
C ALA A 17 -27.96 23.71 -7.33
N SER A 18 -26.89 24.19 -6.69
CA SER A 18 -25.53 24.08 -7.23
C SER A 18 -25.01 22.64 -7.20
N LEU A 19 -25.39 21.84 -6.22
CA LEU A 19 -25.10 20.40 -6.15
C LEU A 19 -25.92 19.60 -7.19
N GLN A 20 -27.18 19.98 -7.44
CA GLN A 20 -28.01 19.34 -8.48
C GLN A 20 -27.60 19.70 -9.92
N LEU A 21 -27.02 20.88 -10.15
CA LEU A 21 -26.46 21.21 -11.46
C LEU A 21 -25.16 20.42 -11.79
N GLN A 22 -24.49 19.88 -10.77
CA GLN A 22 -23.30 19.03 -10.97
C GLN A 22 -23.62 17.55 -11.21
N ALA A 23 -24.88 17.11 -10.97
CA ALA A 23 -25.33 15.74 -11.27
C ALA A 23 -25.72 15.53 -12.75
N GLN A 24 -25.76 16.59 -13.55
CA GLN A 24 -26.02 16.50 -14.98
C GLN A 24 -24.71 16.49 -15.76
N GLY A 25 -24.20 15.29 -16.07
CA GLY A 25 -23.11 15.00 -17.00
C GLY A 25 -21.78 15.70 -16.69
N VAL A 26 -20.73 14.92 -16.45
CA VAL A 26 -19.35 15.45 -16.44
C VAL A 26 -19.11 16.14 -17.79
N PRO A 27 -18.64 17.40 -17.83
CA PRO A 27 -18.29 18.02 -19.10
C PRO A 27 -17.32 17.14 -19.88
N ASP A 28 -17.55 16.90 -21.16
CA ASP A 28 -16.70 16.08 -22.04
C ASP A 28 -15.20 16.42 -21.91
N THR A 29 -14.89 17.71 -21.65
CA THR A 29 -13.52 18.19 -21.45
C THR A 29 -12.75 17.52 -20.29
N TYR A 30 -13.42 17.11 -19.20
CA TYR A 30 -12.74 16.41 -18.10
C TYR A 30 -12.48 14.95 -18.42
N CYS A 31 -13.36 14.31 -19.19
CA CYS A 31 -13.14 12.95 -19.67
C CYS A 31 -11.96 12.91 -20.64
N ASP A 32 -11.86 13.87 -21.55
CA ASP A 32 -10.74 13.99 -22.48
C ASP A 32 -9.42 14.29 -21.76
N ASP A 33 -9.43 15.20 -20.78
CA ASP A 33 -8.25 15.49 -19.95
C ASP A 33 -7.77 14.23 -19.24
N PHE A 34 -8.69 13.50 -18.56
CA PHE A 34 -8.38 12.25 -17.87
C PHE A 34 -7.74 11.22 -18.82
N ARG A 35 -8.37 10.97 -19.97
CA ARG A 35 -7.85 10.05 -20.99
C ARG A 35 -6.46 10.48 -21.48
N ASN A 36 -6.24 11.78 -21.70
CA ASN A 36 -4.96 12.30 -22.16
C ASN A 36 -3.86 12.11 -21.11
N TRP A 37 -4.13 12.35 -19.82
CA TRP A 37 -3.17 12.10 -18.76
C TRP A 37 -2.83 10.63 -18.64
N VAL A 38 -3.82 9.72 -18.59
CA VAL A 38 -3.57 8.28 -18.52
C VAL A 38 -2.78 7.80 -19.75
N ARG A 39 -3.19 8.21 -20.95
CA ARG A 39 -2.48 7.86 -22.21
C ARG A 39 -1.03 8.31 -22.18
N THR A 40 -0.76 9.51 -21.67
CA THR A 40 0.59 10.07 -21.60
C THR A 40 1.43 9.33 -20.57
N ILE A 41 0.97 9.27 -19.33
CA ILE A 41 1.70 8.67 -18.20
C ILE A 41 1.90 7.15 -18.41
N GLY A 42 0.89 6.47 -18.97
CA GLY A 42 0.93 5.03 -19.27
C GLY A 42 1.55 4.69 -20.63
N SER A 43 2.29 5.59 -21.26
CA SER A 43 2.97 5.30 -22.54
C SER A 43 4.38 4.73 -22.33
N ASP A 44 4.90 4.02 -23.34
CA ASP A 44 6.27 3.48 -23.37
C ASP A 44 7.34 4.55 -23.16
N GLU A 45 7.03 5.81 -23.49
CA GLU A 45 7.93 6.92 -23.28
C GLU A 45 8.31 7.14 -21.81
N PHE A 46 7.49 6.69 -20.88
CA PHE A 46 7.74 6.74 -19.43
C PHE A 46 8.37 5.45 -18.89
N GLY A 47 8.60 4.45 -19.76
CA GLY A 47 9.38 3.24 -19.45
C GLY A 47 8.92 2.47 -18.22
N GLY A 48 7.61 2.53 -17.88
CA GLY A 48 7.03 1.89 -16.71
C GLY A 48 7.43 2.51 -15.37
N ARG A 49 7.92 3.73 -15.35
CA ARG A 49 8.06 4.65 -14.19
C ARG A 49 8.77 4.06 -12.95
N LYS A 50 9.76 3.16 -13.15
CA LYS A 50 10.49 2.59 -12.01
C LYS A 50 11.36 3.67 -11.34
N PRO A 51 11.31 3.81 -9.99
CA PRO A 51 12.19 4.70 -9.25
C PRO A 51 13.67 4.41 -9.49
N MET A 52 14.52 5.43 -9.34
CA MET A 52 15.97 5.36 -9.53
C MET A 52 16.40 4.90 -10.94
N THR A 53 15.55 5.10 -11.95
CA THR A 53 15.85 4.87 -13.36
C THR A 53 15.84 6.19 -14.15
N PRO A 54 16.38 6.23 -15.37
CA PRO A 54 16.32 7.43 -16.20
C PRO A 54 14.89 7.91 -16.51
N TYR A 55 13.89 7.04 -16.39
CA TYR A 55 12.49 7.36 -16.61
C TYR A 55 11.83 8.10 -15.42
N GLU A 56 12.40 7.99 -14.22
CA GLU A 56 11.95 8.72 -13.04
C GLU A 56 11.93 10.22 -13.29
N THR A 57 13.08 10.81 -13.69
CA THR A 57 13.19 12.26 -13.92
C THR A 57 12.12 12.75 -14.88
N LYS A 58 11.87 12.03 -15.98
CA LYS A 58 10.81 12.37 -16.93
C LYS A 58 9.43 12.36 -16.27
N THR A 59 9.16 11.37 -15.43
CA THR A 59 7.87 11.18 -14.77
C THR A 59 7.61 12.28 -13.74
N ILE A 60 8.55 12.50 -12.82
CA ILE A 60 8.37 13.50 -11.76
C ILE A 60 8.32 14.92 -12.33
N ASP A 61 9.12 15.23 -13.35
CA ASP A 61 9.11 16.53 -14.03
C ASP A 61 7.77 16.76 -14.77
N TYR A 62 7.21 15.71 -15.39
CA TYR A 62 5.91 15.77 -16.02
C TYR A 62 4.82 16.09 -14.99
N ILE A 63 4.74 15.35 -13.89
CA ILE A 63 3.73 15.56 -12.83
C ILE A 63 3.87 16.97 -12.23
N ALA A 64 5.09 17.39 -11.88
CA ALA A 64 5.35 18.75 -11.37
C ALA A 64 5.00 19.82 -12.40
N GLY A 65 5.22 19.55 -13.69
CA GLY A 65 4.82 20.39 -14.80
C GLY A 65 3.31 20.58 -14.89
N GLU A 66 2.54 19.48 -14.79
CA GLU A 66 1.08 19.51 -14.77
C GLU A 66 0.56 20.30 -13.55
N PHE A 67 1.09 20.06 -12.35
CA PHE A 67 0.73 20.85 -11.16
C PHE A 67 1.00 22.34 -11.35
N ARG A 68 2.12 22.70 -11.95
CA ARG A 68 2.46 24.09 -12.27
C ARG A 68 1.50 24.70 -13.31
N LEU A 69 1.17 23.97 -14.36
CA LEU A 69 0.21 24.41 -15.39
C LEU A 69 -1.18 24.62 -14.80
N LEU A 70 -1.56 23.82 -13.81
CA LEU A 70 -2.80 23.99 -13.07
C LEU A 70 -2.72 25.12 -12.03
N GLY A 71 -1.59 25.82 -11.87
CA GLY A 71 -1.46 26.97 -10.98
C GLY A 71 -1.32 26.60 -9.49
N LEU A 72 -0.98 25.36 -9.18
CA LEU A 72 -0.72 24.91 -7.82
C LEU A 72 0.66 25.36 -7.35
N LYS A 73 0.83 25.55 -6.05
CA LYS A 73 2.12 25.90 -5.46
C LYS A 73 2.92 24.64 -5.12
N PRO A 74 4.27 24.70 -5.16
CA PRO A 74 5.09 23.61 -4.69
C PRO A 74 4.81 23.29 -3.21
N ALA A 75 4.81 22.00 -2.84
CA ALA A 75 4.51 21.57 -1.48
C ALA A 75 5.72 21.68 -0.54
N PHE A 76 6.94 21.50 -1.05
CA PHE A 76 8.15 21.38 -0.24
C PHE A 76 9.01 22.65 -0.33
N GLY A 77 8.51 23.73 0.28
CA GLY A 77 9.12 25.06 0.19
C GLY A 77 8.96 25.66 -1.21
N GLU A 78 10.06 25.78 -1.96
CA GLU A 78 10.05 26.23 -3.36
C GLU A 78 10.09 25.06 -4.35
N SER A 79 10.13 23.80 -3.85
CA SER A 79 10.22 22.59 -4.65
C SER A 79 8.91 21.82 -4.66
N TYR A 80 8.60 21.18 -5.81
CA TYR A 80 7.56 20.16 -5.92
C TYR A 80 8.05 18.79 -5.43
N PHE A 81 9.35 18.63 -5.16
CA PHE A 81 10.00 17.35 -4.89
C PHE A 81 10.42 17.25 -3.43
N GLN A 82 10.07 16.12 -2.80
CA GLN A 82 10.59 15.70 -1.51
C GLN A 82 11.51 14.49 -1.76
N THR A 83 12.80 14.69 -1.57
CA THR A 83 13.78 13.62 -1.77
C THR A 83 13.60 12.52 -0.73
N VAL A 84 13.55 11.27 -1.20
CA VAL A 84 13.46 10.05 -0.42
C VAL A 84 14.73 9.24 -0.69
N LYS A 85 15.47 8.88 0.36
CA LYS A 85 16.64 8.02 0.22
C LYS A 85 16.23 6.57 0.42
N GLU A 86 16.67 5.74 -0.50
CA GLU A 86 16.39 4.31 -0.50
C GLU A 86 17.67 3.50 -0.68
N ILE A 87 17.66 2.29 -0.17
CA ILE A 87 18.68 1.29 -0.36
C ILE A 87 18.10 0.10 -1.12
N SER A 88 18.78 -0.31 -2.19
CA SER A 88 18.54 -1.59 -2.86
C SER A 88 19.56 -2.60 -2.38
N THR A 89 19.14 -3.79 -1.99
CA THR A 89 20.04 -4.86 -1.52
C THR A 89 19.80 -6.16 -2.27
N THR A 90 20.89 -6.83 -2.62
CA THR A 90 20.87 -8.20 -3.13
C THR A 90 21.75 -9.07 -2.25
N VAL A 91 21.23 -10.23 -1.85
CA VAL A 91 21.96 -11.14 -0.96
C VAL A 91 22.36 -12.43 -1.65
N ARG A 92 23.56 -12.92 -1.30
CA ARG A 92 24.05 -14.23 -1.69
C ARG A 92 24.49 -15.02 -0.47
N ILE A 93 24.04 -16.26 -0.36
CA ILE A 93 24.49 -17.18 0.68
C ILE A 93 25.53 -18.14 0.07
N PRO A 94 26.74 -18.24 0.61
CA PRO A 94 27.74 -19.19 0.15
C PRO A 94 27.20 -20.62 0.14
N GLY A 95 27.32 -21.32 -0.99
CA GLY A 95 26.76 -22.66 -1.18
C GLY A 95 25.26 -22.70 -1.44
N ASN A 96 24.60 -21.55 -1.56
CA ASN A 96 23.17 -21.40 -1.88
C ASN A 96 22.22 -22.10 -0.89
N GLU A 97 22.67 -22.32 0.36
CA GLU A 97 21.87 -22.99 1.38
C GLU A 97 22.20 -22.48 2.80
N ILE A 98 21.19 -22.51 3.69
CA ILE A 98 21.35 -22.33 5.12
C ILE A 98 21.29 -23.68 5.81
N LYS A 99 22.41 -24.12 6.41
CA LYS A 99 22.47 -25.35 7.18
C LYS A 99 22.03 -25.13 8.61
N VAL A 100 20.97 -25.80 9.02
CA VAL A 100 20.41 -25.73 10.36
C VAL A 100 20.64 -27.05 11.07
N ARG A 101 21.38 -27.04 12.19
CA ARG A 101 21.56 -28.18 13.09
C ARG A 101 20.44 -28.19 14.11
N ALA A 102 19.71 -29.27 14.21
CA ALA A 102 18.61 -29.45 15.14
C ALA A 102 18.82 -30.67 16.04
N SER A 103 17.94 -30.90 17.02
CA SER A 103 18.09 -31.95 18.05
C SER A 103 18.10 -33.38 17.50
N ARG A 104 17.47 -33.64 16.36
CA ARG A 104 17.36 -34.97 15.72
C ARG A 104 18.05 -35.05 14.35
N GLY A 105 18.84 -34.05 13.96
CA GLY A 105 19.56 -34.07 12.71
C GLY A 105 19.89 -32.67 12.20
N SER A 106 20.09 -32.57 10.89
CA SER A 106 20.37 -31.29 10.23
C SER A 106 19.48 -31.15 9.00
N VAL A 107 19.10 -29.91 8.70
CA VAL A 107 18.32 -29.53 7.52
C VAL A 107 19.10 -28.49 6.72
N SER A 108 19.19 -28.68 5.40
CA SER A 108 19.61 -27.64 4.46
C SER A 108 18.36 -26.95 3.91
N LEU A 109 18.37 -25.62 3.95
CA LEU A 109 17.36 -24.76 3.38
C LEU A 109 17.95 -24.09 2.14
N SER A 110 17.56 -24.57 0.97
CA SER A 110 18.03 -24.08 -0.33
C SER A 110 17.39 -22.72 -0.64
N MET A 111 18.22 -21.75 -1.08
CA MET A 111 17.73 -20.45 -1.54
C MET A 111 16.78 -20.63 -2.73
N LEU A 112 15.75 -19.81 -2.80
CA LEU A 112 14.68 -19.77 -3.80
C LEU A 112 13.72 -20.97 -3.76
N GLU A 113 14.20 -22.15 -3.43
CA GLU A 113 13.38 -23.37 -3.33
C GLU A 113 12.70 -23.50 -1.97
N ASP A 114 13.47 -23.38 -0.89
CA ASP A 114 13.01 -23.59 0.49
C ASP A 114 12.82 -22.28 1.25
N VAL A 115 13.73 -21.35 1.02
CA VAL A 115 13.81 -20.07 1.75
C VAL A 115 14.15 -18.94 0.80
N MET A 116 13.55 -17.80 1.06
CA MET A 116 13.85 -16.54 0.38
C MET A 116 14.18 -15.51 1.44
N VAL A 117 15.40 -14.94 1.38
CA VAL A 117 15.87 -14.03 2.42
C VAL A 117 16.50 -12.78 1.83
N TRP A 118 16.44 -11.70 2.61
CA TRP A 118 17.10 -10.42 2.33
C TRP A 118 17.49 -9.72 3.63
N THR A 119 18.22 -8.64 3.50
CA THR A 119 18.50 -7.66 4.56
C THR A 119 18.30 -6.26 3.98
N THR A 120 18.15 -5.28 4.84
CA THR A 120 18.09 -3.86 4.43
C THR A 120 19.29 -3.06 4.98
N LYS A 121 20.26 -3.75 5.58
CA LYS A 121 21.47 -3.14 6.15
C LYS A 121 22.47 -2.75 5.05
N ALA A 122 23.04 -1.56 5.15
CA ALA A 122 24.12 -1.09 4.26
C ALA A 122 25.48 -1.67 4.68
N VAL A 123 25.69 -2.96 4.45
CA VAL A 123 26.91 -3.69 4.81
C VAL A 123 27.27 -4.72 3.75
N ASP A 124 28.55 -5.01 3.56
CA ASP A 124 29.00 -6.04 2.60
C ASP A 124 28.67 -7.47 3.06
N LYS A 125 28.40 -7.65 4.36
CA LYS A 125 28.19 -8.97 4.94
C LYS A 125 27.38 -8.92 6.21
N VAL A 126 26.40 -9.83 6.31
CA VAL A 126 25.70 -10.14 7.58
C VAL A 126 26.10 -11.55 8.02
N SER A 127 26.44 -11.73 9.30
CA SER A 127 26.92 -13.02 9.85
C SER A 127 26.15 -13.41 11.08
N PHE A 128 25.79 -14.69 11.14
CA PHE A 128 25.12 -15.32 12.28
C PHE A 128 26.02 -16.42 12.83
N LYS A 129 26.25 -16.42 14.14
CA LYS A 129 27.06 -17.42 14.81
C LYS A 129 26.23 -18.14 15.85
N ASP A 130 26.01 -19.44 15.63
CA ASP A 130 25.23 -20.31 16.50
C ASP A 130 23.85 -19.72 16.89
N VAL A 131 23.18 -19.06 15.94
CA VAL A 131 21.91 -18.39 16.14
C VAL A 131 20.78 -19.40 16.35
N GLU A 132 19.92 -19.13 17.34
CA GLU A 132 18.78 -19.98 17.68
C GLU A 132 17.55 -19.66 16.83
N PHE A 133 16.71 -20.69 16.58
CA PHE A 133 15.40 -20.55 15.94
C PHE A 133 14.28 -20.79 16.96
N VAL A 134 13.25 -19.93 16.90
CA VAL A 134 12.07 -20.01 17.78
C VAL A 134 10.81 -19.86 16.93
N PHE A 135 9.85 -20.76 17.08
CA PHE A 135 8.53 -20.61 16.50
C PHE A 135 7.65 -19.76 17.42
N CYS A 136 7.18 -18.64 16.91
CA CYS A 136 6.42 -17.64 17.65
C CYS A 136 4.98 -17.49 17.11
N GLY A 137 4.32 -18.60 16.75
CA GLY A 137 2.92 -18.57 16.32
C GLY A 137 2.71 -17.62 15.16
N PHE A 138 1.76 -16.69 15.30
CA PHE A 138 1.55 -15.61 14.32
C PHE A 138 2.55 -14.45 14.50
N GLY A 139 3.36 -14.44 15.54
CA GLY A 139 4.29 -13.34 15.82
C GLY A 139 3.56 -12.04 16.19
N ILE A 140 2.48 -12.13 16.93
CA ILE A 140 1.59 -11.02 17.27
C ILE A 140 1.69 -10.68 18.76
N ASP A 141 1.69 -9.38 19.04
CA ASP A 141 1.47 -8.78 20.35
C ASP A 141 0.38 -7.71 20.18
N ALA A 142 -0.85 -8.05 20.58
CA ALA A 142 -2.07 -7.26 20.39
C ALA A 142 -2.88 -7.25 21.70
N PRO A 143 -2.56 -6.33 22.63
CA PRO A 143 -3.20 -6.27 23.94
C PRO A 143 -4.72 -6.08 23.88
N GLU A 144 -5.23 -5.36 22.87
CA GLU A 144 -6.66 -5.12 22.68
C GLU A 144 -7.45 -6.39 22.31
N TYR A 145 -6.74 -7.44 21.84
CA TYR A 145 -7.31 -8.76 21.56
C TYR A 145 -6.92 -9.80 22.62
N ASP A 146 -6.27 -9.38 23.71
CA ASP A 146 -5.71 -10.28 24.75
C ASP A 146 -4.81 -11.36 24.12
N TRP A 147 -3.95 -10.95 23.16
CA TRP A 147 -3.11 -11.85 22.38
C TRP A 147 -1.64 -11.45 22.47
N ASN A 148 -0.78 -12.38 22.91
CA ASN A 148 0.67 -12.19 22.93
C ASN A 148 1.41 -13.52 22.69
N ASP A 149 1.93 -13.70 21.46
CA ASP A 149 2.70 -14.89 21.07
C ASP A 149 4.10 -14.96 21.71
N PHE A 150 4.55 -13.89 22.33
CA PHE A 150 5.89 -13.76 22.90
C PHE A 150 5.92 -13.86 24.41
N GLU A 151 4.77 -14.02 25.08
CA GLU A 151 4.67 -14.00 26.52
C GLU A 151 5.61 -15.00 27.20
N GLY A 152 6.47 -14.50 28.10
CA GLY A 152 7.44 -15.29 28.84
C GLY A 152 8.64 -15.80 28.02
N THR A 153 8.81 -15.36 26.77
CA THR A 153 9.90 -15.80 25.88
C THR A 153 10.82 -14.64 25.51
N ASP A 154 12.11 -14.74 25.82
CA ASP A 154 13.11 -13.81 25.32
C ASP A 154 13.54 -14.23 23.89
N VAL A 155 13.23 -13.38 22.93
CA VAL A 155 13.52 -13.60 21.50
C VAL A 155 14.70 -12.78 20.98
N ARG A 156 15.35 -11.98 21.81
CA ARG A 156 16.49 -11.14 21.44
C ARG A 156 17.63 -11.98 20.88
N GLY A 157 18.15 -11.54 19.74
CA GLY A 157 19.26 -12.19 19.04
C GLY A 157 18.92 -13.55 18.42
N LYS A 158 17.65 -13.94 18.33
CA LYS A 158 17.18 -15.20 17.72
C LYS A 158 16.53 -14.94 16.36
N ILE A 159 16.45 -15.98 15.52
CA ILE A 159 15.66 -15.95 14.29
C ILE A 159 14.27 -16.49 14.62
N LEU A 160 13.27 -15.65 14.39
CA LEU A 160 11.87 -16.01 14.59
C LEU A 160 11.33 -16.74 13.36
N ILE A 161 10.51 -17.75 13.60
CA ILE A 161 9.67 -18.37 12.58
C ILE A 161 8.22 -18.07 12.96
N VAL A 162 7.47 -17.40 12.05
CA VAL A 162 6.12 -16.93 12.31
C VAL A 162 5.17 -17.29 11.18
N MET A 163 3.89 -17.44 11.49
CA MET A 163 2.84 -17.65 10.49
C MET A 163 2.44 -16.30 9.86
N VAL A 164 2.15 -16.31 8.57
CA VAL A 164 1.47 -15.19 7.88
C VAL A 164 0.00 -15.14 8.28
N ASN A 165 -0.65 -13.99 8.09
CA ASN A 165 -2.02 -13.68 8.48
C ASN A 165 -2.17 -13.56 10.02
N ASP A 166 -3.40 -13.48 10.52
CA ASP A 166 -3.72 -13.40 11.95
C ASP A 166 -4.67 -14.53 12.37
N PRO A 167 -4.94 -14.71 13.67
CA PRO A 167 -5.80 -15.78 14.18
C PRO A 167 -7.21 -15.79 13.61
N GLY A 168 -7.76 -14.64 13.22
CA GLY A 168 -9.09 -14.51 12.62
C GLY A 168 -9.24 -15.27 11.31
N PHE A 169 -8.16 -15.41 10.54
CA PHE A 169 -8.13 -16.24 9.33
C PHE A 169 -8.49 -17.71 9.61
N CYS A 170 -8.09 -18.23 10.76
CA CYS A 170 -8.32 -19.61 11.16
C CYS A 170 -9.61 -19.79 11.98
N ASP A 171 -9.97 -18.79 12.79
CA ASP A 171 -11.16 -18.81 13.66
C ASP A 171 -11.85 -17.44 13.61
N LYS A 172 -13.02 -17.40 12.98
CA LYS A 172 -13.81 -16.16 12.80
C LYS A 172 -14.25 -15.48 14.09
N SER A 173 -14.14 -16.14 15.24
CA SER A 173 -14.45 -15.56 16.54
C SER A 173 -13.28 -14.75 17.13
N LEU A 174 -12.09 -14.83 16.51
CA LEU A 174 -10.88 -14.14 16.94
C LEU A 174 -10.62 -12.90 16.09
N PHE A 175 -9.97 -11.92 16.65
CA PHE A 175 -9.63 -10.66 16.00
C PHE A 175 -10.85 -10.03 15.28
N ARG A 176 -10.73 -9.76 13.98
CA ARG A 176 -11.84 -9.26 13.14
C ARG A 176 -12.44 -10.35 12.23
N GLY A 177 -12.30 -11.61 12.61
CA GLY A 177 -12.74 -12.73 11.79
C GLY A 177 -11.97 -12.82 10.48
N ARG A 178 -12.67 -12.92 9.36
CA ARG A 178 -12.04 -12.98 8.04
C ARG A 178 -11.36 -11.68 7.61
N ASN A 179 -11.76 -10.55 8.18
CA ASN A 179 -11.13 -9.27 7.87
C ASN A 179 -9.76 -9.21 8.53
N MET A 180 -8.70 -9.41 7.72
CA MET A 180 -7.33 -9.33 8.19
C MET A 180 -7.11 -8.01 8.92
N THR A 181 -6.51 -8.08 10.11
CA THR A 181 -5.98 -6.91 10.80
C THR A 181 -4.57 -6.59 10.31
N TYR A 182 -4.02 -5.43 10.66
CA TYR A 182 -2.61 -5.13 10.36
C TYR A 182 -1.65 -6.16 10.94
N TYR A 183 -2.02 -6.78 12.06
CA TYR A 183 -1.25 -7.88 12.65
C TYR A 183 -1.07 -9.06 11.71
N GLY A 184 -1.97 -9.27 10.75
CA GLY A 184 -1.87 -10.32 9.73
C GLY A 184 -0.85 -10.03 8.62
N ARG A 185 -0.51 -8.77 8.40
CA ARG A 185 0.43 -8.38 7.35
C ARG A 185 1.84 -8.88 7.62
N TRP A 186 2.50 -9.36 6.58
CA TRP A 186 3.87 -9.85 6.66
C TRP A 186 4.86 -8.76 7.11
N ILE A 187 4.62 -7.49 6.74
CA ILE A 187 5.42 -6.34 7.17
C ILE A 187 5.35 -6.20 8.70
N TYR A 188 4.16 -6.31 9.31
CA TYR A 188 4.02 -6.26 10.76
C TYR A 188 4.90 -7.30 11.47
N LYS A 189 5.01 -8.53 10.91
CA LYS A 189 5.84 -9.59 11.51
C LYS A 189 7.30 -9.19 11.58
N LEU A 190 7.81 -8.52 10.54
CA LEU A 190 9.18 -8.01 10.49
C LEU A 190 9.36 -6.85 11.47
N GLU A 191 8.45 -5.88 11.48
CA GLU A 191 8.47 -4.75 12.42
C GLU A 191 8.43 -5.22 13.87
N GLN A 192 7.58 -6.20 14.18
CA GLN A 192 7.48 -6.76 15.53
C GLN A 192 8.75 -7.49 15.95
N ALA A 193 9.32 -8.30 15.07
CA ALA A 193 10.59 -9.00 15.34
C ALA A 193 11.73 -7.99 15.59
N GLN A 194 11.79 -6.91 14.80
CA GLN A 194 12.76 -5.84 14.99
C GLN A 194 12.57 -5.14 16.34
N ARG A 195 11.35 -4.73 16.67
CA ARG A 195 11.01 -4.07 17.94
C ARG A 195 11.41 -4.92 19.15
N LEU A 196 11.35 -6.24 19.05
CA LEU A 196 11.75 -7.18 20.09
C LEU A 196 13.24 -7.51 20.10
N GLY A 197 14.04 -6.92 19.19
CA GLY A 197 15.48 -7.13 19.10
C GLY A 197 15.87 -8.53 18.59
N ALA A 198 15.03 -9.18 17.81
CA ALA A 198 15.35 -10.44 17.15
C ALA A 198 16.52 -10.26 16.17
N ALA A 199 17.30 -11.31 15.92
CA ALA A 199 18.34 -11.30 14.88
C ALA A 199 17.74 -11.36 13.47
N GLY A 200 16.54 -11.91 13.34
CA GLY A 200 15.82 -12.01 12.09
C GLY A 200 14.44 -12.62 12.21
N CYS A 201 13.70 -12.62 11.09
CA CYS A 201 12.36 -13.18 11.02
C CYS A 201 12.15 -13.89 9.68
N LEU A 202 11.70 -15.14 9.73
CA LEU A 202 11.29 -15.95 8.60
C LEU A 202 9.79 -16.24 8.72
N ILE A 203 9.03 -15.85 7.71
CA ILE A 203 7.58 -16.00 7.69
C ILE A 203 7.23 -17.29 6.95
N ILE A 204 6.43 -18.15 7.55
CA ILE A 204 5.94 -19.37 6.91
C ILE A 204 4.99 -18.98 5.79
N HIS A 205 5.37 -19.32 4.55
CA HIS A 205 4.51 -19.10 3.41
C HIS A 205 3.46 -20.21 3.32
N ASN A 206 2.20 -19.80 3.47
CA ASN A 206 1.03 -20.60 3.15
C ASN A 206 0.20 -19.85 2.12
N GLU A 207 -0.03 -20.45 0.97
CA GLU A 207 -0.65 -19.77 -0.19
C GLU A 207 -2.04 -19.20 0.14
N ALA A 208 -2.87 -19.98 0.84
CA ALA A 208 -4.21 -19.55 1.21
C ALA A 208 -4.20 -18.37 2.20
N ALA A 209 -3.25 -18.35 3.14
CA ALA A 209 -3.14 -17.29 4.15
C ALA A 209 -2.39 -16.05 3.63
N ALA A 210 -1.48 -16.21 2.67
CA ALA A 210 -0.75 -15.12 2.05
C ALA A 210 -1.54 -14.43 0.92
N GLY A 211 -2.45 -15.17 0.26
CA GLY A 211 -3.21 -14.70 -0.90
C GLY A 211 -2.44 -14.79 -2.23
N TYR A 212 -1.24 -15.40 -2.24
CA TYR A 212 -0.40 -15.58 -3.43
C TYR A 212 0.53 -16.79 -3.31
N GLY A 213 0.99 -17.29 -4.48
CA GLY A 213 1.89 -18.44 -4.55
C GLY A 213 3.35 -18.14 -4.21
N TRP A 214 4.15 -19.17 -3.91
CA TRP A 214 5.57 -19.06 -3.57
C TRP A 214 6.41 -18.29 -4.60
N HIS A 215 6.05 -18.38 -5.88
CA HIS A 215 6.75 -17.68 -6.96
C HIS A 215 6.78 -16.15 -6.77
N VAL A 216 5.77 -15.57 -6.12
CA VAL A 216 5.73 -14.12 -5.83
C VAL A 216 6.84 -13.75 -4.86
N CYS A 217 7.06 -14.56 -3.80
CA CYS A 217 8.16 -14.35 -2.86
C CYS A 217 9.53 -14.42 -3.56
N VAL A 218 9.67 -15.33 -4.53
CA VAL A 218 10.93 -15.51 -5.29
C VAL A 218 11.16 -14.36 -6.26
N ASN A 219 10.16 -14.01 -7.06
CA ASN A 219 10.31 -12.98 -8.10
C ASN A 219 10.53 -11.59 -7.50
N GLY A 220 9.80 -11.24 -6.44
CA GLY A 220 9.91 -9.94 -5.79
C GLY A 220 11.28 -9.63 -5.17
N HIS A 221 12.14 -10.64 -4.99
CA HIS A 221 13.42 -10.46 -4.30
C HIS A 221 14.65 -10.83 -5.13
N GLN A 222 14.49 -11.28 -6.38
CA GLN A 222 15.62 -11.62 -7.25
C GLN A 222 16.34 -10.40 -7.84
N GLU A 223 15.65 -9.27 -7.99
CA GLU A 223 16.16 -8.06 -8.65
C GLU A 223 16.64 -6.99 -7.66
N GLY A 224 16.80 -7.35 -6.40
CA GLY A 224 17.11 -6.42 -5.30
C GLY A 224 15.87 -6.01 -4.52
N ASN A 225 16.07 -5.80 -3.21
CA ASN A 225 15.02 -5.38 -2.30
C ASN A 225 15.22 -3.91 -1.98
N LEU A 226 14.22 -3.08 -2.28
CA LEU A 226 14.20 -1.68 -1.88
C LEU A 226 13.76 -1.53 -0.42
N SER A 227 14.25 -0.51 0.24
CA SER A 227 13.82 -0.06 1.56
C SER A 227 14.21 1.40 1.76
N LEU A 228 13.55 2.09 2.67
CA LEU A 228 14.02 3.40 3.12
C LEU A 228 15.43 3.28 3.70
N PHE A 229 16.26 4.29 3.44
CA PHE A 229 17.61 4.35 3.96
C PHE A 229 17.75 5.44 5.02
N ASP A 230 18.11 5.03 6.23
CA ASP A 230 18.48 5.94 7.31
C ASP A 230 20.00 6.21 7.29
N GLU A 231 20.40 7.39 6.88
CA GLU A 231 21.81 7.81 6.85
C GLU A 231 22.48 7.82 8.24
N ALA A 232 21.70 8.04 9.30
CA ALA A 232 22.26 8.14 10.64
C ALA A 232 22.70 6.76 11.16
N THR A 233 22.00 5.72 10.79
CA THR A 233 22.25 4.34 11.28
C THR A 233 22.83 3.43 10.19
N GLY A 234 22.69 3.76 8.90
CA GLY A 234 22.97 2.87 7.78
C GLY A 234 22.08 1.61 7.83
N ASN A 235 20.89 1.74 8.36
CA ASN A 235 19.94 0.66 8.65
C ASN A 235 20.53 -0.45 9.56
N MET A 236 21.53 -0.12 10.40
CA MET A 236 22.20 -1.12 11.25
C MET A 236 21.32 -1.64 12.39
N ASP A 237 20.29 -0.92 12.77
CA ASP A 237 19.26 -1.28 13.74
C ASP A 237 18.17 -2.19 13.17
N GLU A 238 18.12 -2.37 11.85
CA GLU A 238 17.21 -3.25 11.15
C GLU A 238 17.54 -4.74 11.39
N LEU A 239 16.60 -5.64 11.06
CA LEU A 239 16.82 -7.09 11.14
C LEU A 239 18.01 -7.52 10.27
N GLY A 240 18.85 -8.41 10.82
CA GLY A 240 19.96 -8.99 10.06
C GLY A 240 19.48 -9.89 8.92
N ILE A 241 18.35 -10.56 9.09
CA ILE A 241 17.71 -11.39 8.07
C ILE A 241 16.19 -11.23 8.14
N ARG A 242 15.59 -11.00 7.00
CA ARG A 242 14.16 -11.00 6.71
C ARG A 242 13.90 -12.08 5.70
N GLY A 243 12.75 -12.74 5.73
CA GLY A 243 12.51 -13.75 4.70
C GLY A 243 11.22 -14.53 4.81
N TRP A 244 11.06 -15.35 3.79
CA TRP A 244 9.99 -16.33 3.69
C TRP A 244 10.58 -17.74 3.77
N LEU A 245 9.89 -18.64 4.44
CA LEU A 245 10.20 -20.06 4.53
C LEU A 245 9.02 -20.85 3.98
N ASN A 246 9.22 -21.69 2.96
CA ASN A 246 8.11 -22.46 2.44
C ASN A 246 7.67 -23.56 3.41
N GLU A 247 6.42 -23.98 3.29
CA GLU A 247 5.80 -24.93 4.23
C GLU A 247 6.54 -26.27 4.26
N LYS A 248 7.03 -26.78 3.12
CA LYS A 248 7.74 -28.06 3.05
C LYS A 248 9.06 -28.01 3.81
N ALA A 249 9.81 -26.93 3.65
CA ALA A 249 11.05 -26.71 4.39
C ALA A 249 10.81 -26.56 5.88
N CYS A 250 9.72 -25.84 6.25
CA CYS A 250 9.32 -25.67 7.62
C CYS A 250 9.00 -27.03 8.30
N ARG A 251 8.25 -27.92 7.63
CA ARG A 251 7.96 -29.27 8.11
C ARG A 251 9.24 -30.07 8.38
N ARG A 252 10.21 -30.04 7.46
CA ARG A 252 11.52 -30.72 7.66
C ARG A 252 12.27 -30.17 8.87
N LEU A 253 12.23 -28.84 9.06
CA LEU A 253 12.91 -28.19 10.19
C LEU A 253 12.26 -28.59 11.53
N PHE A 254 10.93 -28.62 11.61
CA PHE A 254 10.21 -29.04 12.83
C PHE A 254 10.47 -30.52 13.13
N GLU A 255 10.42 -31.40 12.14
CA GLU A 255 10.72 -32.83 12.30
C GLU A 255 12.15 -33.04 12.82
N ALA A 256 13.14 -32.39 12.20
CA ALA A 256 14.53 -32.44 12.68
C ALA A 256 14.71 -31.86 14.10
N SER A 257 13.83 -30.95 14.49
CA SER A 257 13.75 -30.38 15.85
C SER A 257 13.03 -31.30 16.85
N GLY A 258 12.46 -32.43 16.39
CA GLY A 258 11.68 -33.35 17.19
C GLY A 258 10.28 -32.88 17.53
N LEU A 259 9.75 -31.96 16.73
CA LEU A 259 8.43 -31.36 16.88
C LEU A 259 7.52 -31.83 15.75
N ASP A 260 6.24 -31.96 16.06
CA ASP A 260 5.19 -32.14 15.06
C ASP A 260 4.72 -30.78 14.56
N TYR A 261 4.87 -30.54 13.27
CA TYR A 261 4.55 -29.28 12.63
C TYR A 261 3.06 -28.93 12.76
N ASP A 262 2.17 -29.87 12.46
CA ASP A 262 0.74 -29.62 12.45
C ASP A 262 0.20 -29.34 13.87
N ASN A 263 0.72 -30.06 14.85
CA ASN A 263 0.39 -29.82 16.26
C ASN A 263 0.91 -28.45 16.75
N ALA A 264 2.11 -28.05 16.34
CA ALA A 264 2.66 -26.74 16.68
C ALA A 264 1.80 -25.60 16.09
N LEU A 265 1.44 -25.70 14.81
CA LEU A 265 0.55 -24.72 14.18
C LEU A 265 -0.85 -24.73 14.81
N ALA A 266 -1.40 -25.90 15.12
CA ALA A 266 -2.71 -26.01 15.78
C ALA A 266 -2.70 -25.37 17.18
N SER A 267 -1.57 -25.45 17.91
CA SER A 267 -1.44 -24.78 19.20
C SER A 267 -1.35 -23.26 19.07
N ALA A 268 -0.65 -22.77 18.03
CA ALA A 268 -0.49 -21.35 17.76
C ALA A 268 -1.80 -20.64 17.36
N LYS A 269 -2.81 -21.37 16.91
CA LYS A 269 -4.15 -20.86 16.57
C LYS A 269 -5.05 -20.61 17.77
N LYS A 270 -4.56 -20.82 19.00
CA LYS A 270 -5.36 -20.73 20.23
C LYS A 270 -4.85 -19.62 21.14
N PRO A 271 -5.75 -18.90 21.83
CA PRO A 271 -5.33 -17.96 22.88
C PRO A 271 -4.42 -18.63 23.91
N GLY A 272 -3.46 -17.88 24.43
CA GLY A 272 -2.51 -18.36 25.43
C GLY A 272 -1.40 -19.26 24.87
N PHE A 273 -1.19 -19.26 23.56
CA PHE A 273 -0.03 -19.91 22.93
C PHE A 273 1.28 -19.42 23.59
N LYS A 274 2.25 -20.28 23.67
CA LYS A 274 3.61 -19.95 24.12
C LYS A 274 4.60 -20.29 23.01
N ALA A 275 5.53 -19.38 22.73
CA ALA A 275 6.57 -19.59 21.73
C ALA A 275 7.35 -20.89 21.99
N ILE A 276 7.67 -21.62 20.93
CA ILE A 276 8.30 -22.94 20.98
C ILE A 276 9.75 -22.84 20.52
N PRO A 277 10.76 -22.99 21.41
CA PRO A 277 12.15 -23.12 20.99
C PRO A 277 12.34 -24.37 20.13
N LEU A 278 12.84 -24.21 18.90
CA LEU A 278 13.03 -25.33 17.98
C LEU A 278 14.23 -26.22 18.36
N LYS A 279 15.07 -25.80 19.31
CA LYS A 279 16.35 -26.46 19.63
C LYS A 279 17.19 -26.67 18.37
N ALA A 280 17.10 -25.70 17.47
CA ALA A 280 17.77 -25.63 16.19
C ALA A 280 18.67 -24.41 16.17
N ARG A 281 19.86 -24.55 15.58
CA ARG A 281 20.89 -23.50 15.52
C ARG A 281 21.58 -23.49 14.18
N SER A 282 22.03 -22.32 13.75
CA SER A 282 22.80 -22.17 12.51
C SER A 282 23.97 -21.22 12.67
N THR A 283 25.02 -21.46 11.88
CA THR A 283 26.11 -20.54 11.66
C THR A 283 26.26 -20.35 10.14
N PHE A 284 25.98 -19.15 9.67
CA PHE A 284 26.04 -18.81 8.25
C PHE A 284 26.30 -17.32 8.07
N SER A 285 26.57 -16.93 6.84
CA SER A 285 26.65 -15.52 6.47
C SER A 285 25.99 -15.29 5.13
N MET A 286 25.54 -14.06 4.92
CA MET A 286 25.07 -13.52 3.66
C MET A 286 26.07 -12.48 3.18
N GLU A 287 26.55 -12.60 1.96
CA GLU A 287 27.22 -11.53 1.23
C GLU A 287 26.12 -10.60 0.73
N VAL A 288 26.35 -9.29 0.82
CA VAL A 288 25.36 -8.27 0.46
C VAL A 288 25.98 -7.32 -0.54
N GLU A 289 25.35 -7.21 -1.67
CA GLU A 289 25.60 -6.12 -2.62
C GLU A 289 24.49 -5.08 -2.38
N TYR A 290 24.84 -3.80 -2.25
CA TYR A 290 23.86 -2.75 -2.02
C TYR A 290 24.19 -1.49 -2.81
N GLU A 291 23.13 -0.76 -3.14
CA GLU A 291 23.21 0.56 -3.76
C GLU A 291 22.28 1.51 -3.00
N ILE A 292 22.79 2.71 -2.70
CA ILE A 292 21.98 3.77 -2.08
C ILE A 292 21.67 4.77 -3.17
N GLY A 293 20.38 5.06 -3.33
CA GLY A 293 19.87 5.99 -4.32
C GLY A 293 18.90 7.01 -3.72
N GLU A 294 18.52 7.94 -4.56
CA GLU A 294 17.52 8.96 -4.23
C GLU A 294 16.39 8.88 -5.24
N THR A 295 15.17 8.98 -4.74
CA THR A 295 13.95 9.17 -5.51
C THR A 295 13.14 10.32 -4.91
N CYS A 296 11.97 10.66 -5.44
CA CYS A 296 11.21 11.80 -4.96
C CYS A 296 9.71 11.53 -4.88
N ASN A 297 9.08 11.92 -3.76
CA ASN A 297 7.67 12.24 -3.78
C ASN A 297 7.45 13.55 -4.55
N VAL A 298 6.36 13.65 -5.29
CA VAL A 298 5.96 14.89 -5.97
C VAL A 298 4.73 15.46 -5.27
N GLY A 299 4.78 16.74 -4.86
CA GLY A 299 3.69 17.34 -4.11
C GLY A 299 3.40 18.78 -4.51
N ALA A 300 2.11 19.12 -4.53
CA ALA A 300 1.63 20.46 -4.81
C ALA A 300 0.49 20.85 -3.87
N VAL A 301 0.37 22.14 -3.57
CA VAL A 301 -0.62 22.67 -2.64
C VAL A 301 -1.53 23.68 -3.33
N LEU A 302 -2.84 23.54 -3.13
CA LEU A 302 -3.81 24.60 -3.25
C LEU A 302 -4.02 25.23 -1.87
N PRO A 303 -3.51 26.44 -1.61
CA PRO A 303 -3.60 27.05 -0.29
C PRO A 303 -5.04 27.34 0.13
N GLY A 304 -5.36 27.07 1.37
CA GLY A 304 -6.62 27.46 2.00
C GLY A 304 -6.67 28.92 2.40
N THR A 305 -7.78 29.32 3.00
CA THR A 305 -8.02 30.70 3.46
C THR A 305 -7.77 30.84 4.97
N ASP A 306 -8.78 30.64 5.80
CA ASP A 306 -8.74 30.86 7.25
C ASP A 306 -8.26 29.66 8.06
N LEU A 307 -8.34 28.45 7.51
CA LEU A 307 -7.83 27.19 8.08
C LEU A 307 -6.64 26.64 7.26
N LYS A 308 -5.85 27.51 6.65
CA LYS A 308 -4.79 27.14 5.70
C LYS A 308 -3.71 26.20 6.27
N ASP A 309 -3.58 26.10 7.58
CA ASP A 309 -2.61 25.23 8.26
C ASP A 309 -3.17 23.82 8.51
N GLU A 310 -4.44 23.57 8.18
CA GLU A 310 -5.07 22.26 8.12
C GLU A 310 -5.14 21.78 6.67
N CYS A 311 -5.12 20.46 6.45
CA CYS A 311 -4.95 19.90 5.12
C CYS A 311 -5.90 18.73 4.84
N VAL A 312 -6.43 18.68 3.60
CA VAL A 312 -7.01 17.50 2.96
C VAL A 312 -6.02 17.01 1.91
N VAL A 313 -5.67 15.72 1.94
CA VAL A 313 -4.72 15.12 1.00
C VAL A 313 -5.46 14.32 -0.05
N PHE A 314 -5.11 14.52 -1.33
CA PHE A 314 -5.41 13.61 -2.43
C PHE A 314 -4.12 12.95 -2.86
N SER A 315 -4.05 11.62 -2.81
CA SER A 315 -2.85 10.83 -3.08
C SER A 315 -3.05 9.85 -4.23
N ALA A 316 -1.99 9.64 -5.00
CA ALA A 316 -1.86 8.56 -6.00
C ALA A 316 -0.38 8.37 -6.30
N HIS A 317 0.16 7.15 -6.13
CA HIS A 317 1.58 6.90 -6.40
C HIS A 317 1.92 7.06 -7.89
N TRP A 318 3.17 7.43 -8.16
CA TRP A 318 3.60 7.67 -9.53
C TRP A 318 4.43 6.52 -10.10
N ASP A 319 5.02 5.69 -9.25
CA ASP A 319 5.90 4.60 -9.65
C ASP A 319 5.15 3.38 -10.18
N HIS A 320 5.87 2.53 -10.90
CA HIS A 320 5.46 1.19 -11.29
C HIS A 320 6.71 0.32 -11.56
N PHE A 321 6.57 -0.87 -12.13
CA PHE A 321 7.64 -1.86 -12.20
C PHE A 321 8.75 -1.59 -13.21
N GLY A 322 8.57 -0.65 -14.15
CA GLY A 322 9.58 -0.36 -15.17
C GLY A 322 9.59 -1.37 -16.31
N ALA A 323 10.79 -1.71 -16.78
CA ALA A 323 10.97 -2.73 -17.81
C ALA A 323 11.40 -4.06 -17.16
N GLY A 324 10.75 -5.14 -17.55
CA GLY A 324 11.00 -6.47 -17.04
C GLY A 324 11.23 -7.52 -18.14
N LYS A 325 10.88 -8.77 -17.87
CA LYS A 325 10.93 -9.83 -18.86
C LYS A 325 9.81 -9.63 -19.90
N PRO A 326 10.15 -9.73 -21.21
CA PRO A 326 9.14 -9.65 -22.25
C PRO A 326 8.03 -10.69 -22.05
N ASP A 327 6.80 -10.31 -22.30
CA ASP A 327 5.66 -11.21 -22.38
C ASP A 327 5.71 -12.07 -23.67
N GLU A 328 4.68 -12.88 -23.90
CA GLU A 328 4.58 -13.74 -25.10
C GLU A 328 4.55 -12.95 -26.42
N LYS A 329 4.26 -11.65 -26.37
CA LYS A 329 4.21 -10.76 -27.55
C LYS A 329 5.50 -9.98 -27.73
N GLY A 330 6.44 -10.09 -26.76
CA GLY A 330 7.71 -9.37 -26.76
C GLY A 330 7.64 -8.01 -26.05
N ASP A 331 6.52 -7.70 -25.39
CA ASP A 331 6.38 -6.49 -24.58
C ASP A 331 7.06 -6.66 -23.22
N ALA A 332 7.97 -5.76 -22.90
CA ALA A 332 8.77 -5.78 -21.69
C ALA A 332 8.50 -4.59 -20.77
N ILE A 333 7.67 -3.62 -21.18
CA ILE A 333 7.39 -2.42 -20.40
C ILE A 333 6.10 -2.63 -19.60
N TYR A 334 6.20 -2.47 -18.30
CA TYR A 334 5.05 -2.46 -17.42
C TYR A 334 4.51 -1.04 -17.36
N ASN A 335 3.64 -0.68 -18.30
CA ASN A 335 3.18 0.70 -18.50
C ASN A 335 2.40 1.25 -17.31
N GLY A 336 1.65 0.40 -16.58
CA GLY A 336 0.90 0.82 -15.41
C GLY A 336 -0.12 1.92 -15.72
N ALA A 337 -0.89 1.75 -16.80
CA ALA A 337 -1.88 2.76 -17.19
C ALA A 337 -3.03 2.86 -16.19
N SER A 338 -3.48 1.69 -15.67
CA SER A 338 -4.41 1.61 -14.57
C SER A 338 -3.69 1.80 -13.23
N ASP A 339 -2.59 1.08 -13.05
CA ASP A 339 -1.76 1.05 -11.85
C ASP A 339 -0.44 1.84 -12.05
N ASN A 340 -0.30 3.11 -11.66
CA ASN A 340 -1.37 3.95 -11.13
C ASN A 340 -1.47 5.26 -11.96
N GLY A 341 -1.34 5.13 -13.29
CA GLY A 341 -1.57 6.25 -14.22
C GLY A 341 -2.99 6.83 -14.06
N SER A 342 -3.96 5.96 -13.78
CA SER A 342 -5.35 6.36 -13.56
C SER A 342 -5.54 7.18 -12.28
N GLY A 343 -4.88 6.82 -11.19
CA GLY A 343 -4.89 7.58 -9.94
C GLY A 343 -4.23 8.95 -10.09
N LEU A 344 -3.08 9.01 -10.78
CA LEU A 344 -2.43 10.29 -11.11
C LEU A 344 -3.35 11.21 -11.91
N ALA A 345 -4.03 10.68 -12.94
CA ALA A 345 -4.99 11.43 -13.72
C ALA A 345 -6.18 11.92 -12.86
N ALA A 346 -6.60 11.14 -11.87
CA ALA A 346 -7.67 11.54 -10.94
C ALA A 346 -7.26 12.74 -10.08
N ILE A 347 -6.08 12.73 -9.46
CA ILE A 347 -5.64 13.85 -8.63
C ILE A 347 -5.43 15.12 -9.49
N LEU A 348 -4.94 15.00 -10.74
CA LEU A 348 -4.83 16.11 -11.69
C LEU A 348 -6.21 16.65 -12.09
N MET A 349 -7.18 15.78 -12.35
CA MET A 349 -8.55 16.18 -12.64
C MET A 349 -9.20 16.92 -11.48
N ILE A 350 -9.01 16.43 -10.24
CA ILE A 350 -9.49 17.08 -9.03
C ILE A 350 -8.83 18.44 -8.86
N ALA A 351 -7.52 18.54 -9.05
CA ALA A 351 -6.79 19.80 -9.00
C ALA A 351 -7.34 20.81 -10.00
N LYS A 352 -7.57 20.41 -11.26
CA LYS A 352 -8.17 21.25 -12.31
C LYS A 352 -9.57 21.74 -11.94
N LYS A 353 -10.38 20.89 -11.29
CA LYS A 353 -11.72 21.25 -10.82
C LYS A 353 -11.67 22.24 -9.66
N MET A 354 -10.78 22.01 -8.67
CA MET A 354 -10.60 22.86 -7.49
C MET A 354 -10.17 24.28 -7.88
N GLN A 355 -9.30 24.43 -8.86
CA GLN A 355 -8.83 25.74 -9.36
C GLN A 355 -9.93 26.62 -9.97
N ARG A 356 -11.08 26.05 -10.34
CA ARG A 356 -12.23 26.80 -10.86
C ARG A 356 -13.20 27.25 -9.76
N LEU A 357 -12.95 26.85 -8.52
CA LEU A 357 -13.76 27.18 -7.37
C LEU A 357 -13.08 28.28 -6.52
N PRO A 358 -13.82 29.00 -5.68
CA PRO A 358 -13.20 29.80 -4.63
C PRO A 358 -12.25 28.96 -3.77
N ALA A 359 -11.17 29.56 -3.31
CA ALA A 359 -10.22 28.88 -2.43
C ALA A 359 -10.95 28.31 -1.20
N PRO A 360 -10.72 27.04 -0.83
CA PRO A 360 -11.35 26.42 0.32
C PRO A 360 -10.82 27.02 1.63
N ARG A 361 -11.44 26.68 2.76
CA ARG A 361 -10.95 27.10 4.07
C ARG A 361 -9.62 26.44 4.42
N ARG A 362 -9.53 25.12 4.24
CA ARG A 362 -8.33 24.31 4.46
C ARG A 362 -7.49 24.20 3.19
N SER A 363 -6.20 24.02 3.35
CA SER A 363 -5.32 23.70 2.22
C SER A 363 -5.62 22.31 1.67
N ILE A 364 -5.31 22.13 0.38
CA ILE A 364 -5.40 20.81 -0.27
C ILE A 364 -4.01 20.45 -0.75
N LEU A 365 -3.52 19.30 -0.35
CA LEU A 365 -2.29 18.71 -0.83
C LEU A 365 -2.61 17.64 -1.89
N PHE A 366 -1.98 17.77 -3.05
CA PHE A 366 -1.92 16.73 -4.07
C PHE A 366 -0.55 16.07 -3.94
N LEU A 367 -0.53 14.79 -3.60
CA LEU A 367 0.68 14.03 -3.31
C LEU A 367 0.79 12.84 -4.26
N ALA A 368 1.90 12.74 -4.98
CA ALA A 368 2.26 11.58 -5.77
C ALA A 368 3.48 10.91 -5.12
N PRO A 369 3.27 9.92 -4.24
CA PRO A 369 4.35 9.17 -3.61
C PRO A 369 5.16 8.35 -4.60
N THR A 370 6.43 8.10 -4.25
CA THR A 370 7.32 7.14 -4.90
C THR A 370 7.28 5.78 -4.20
N SER A 371 7.76 4.74 -4.88
CA SER A 371 8.07 3.42 -4.28
C SER A 371 6.91 2.79 -3.50
N GLU A 372 5.69 3.01 -3.97
CA GLU A 372 4.50 2.33 -3.47
C GLU A 372 4.63 0.83 -3.68
N GLU A 373 4.97 0.43 -4.93
CA GLU A 373 5.13 -0.95 -5.39
C GLU A 373 6.21 -1.73 -4.63
N SER A 374 7.16 -1.01 -4.02
CA SER A 374 8.27 -1.59 -3.26
C SER A 374 7.97 -1.73 -1.77
N GLY A 375 6.90 -1.09 -1.26
CA GLY A 375 6.52 -1.19 0.14
C GLY A 375 5.98 0.10 0.76
N LEU A 376 5.33 0.96 0.00
CA LEU A 376 4.70 2.22 0.44
C LEU A 376 5.73 3.22 0.99
N PHE A 377 6.98 3.21 0.48
CA PHE A 377 8.07 3.95 1.09
C PHE A 377 7.94 5.46 0.95
N GLY A 378 7.43 5.93 -0.17
CA GLY A 378 7.21 7.36 -0.39
C GLY A 378 6.20 7.95 0.58
N SER A 379 5.06 7.32 0.74
CA SER A 379 4.04 7.76 1.70
C SER A 379 4.48 7.58 3.15
N GLN A 380 5.25 6.52 3.47
CA GLN A 380 5.86 6.36 4.78
C GLN A 380 6.79 7.53 5.09
N TYR A 381 7.71 7.85 4.16
CA TYR A 381 8.64 8.96 4.32
C TYR A 381 7.90 10.31 4.45
N TYR A 382 6.87 10.55 3.63
CA TYR A 382 6.04 11.75 3.75
C TYR A 382 5.40 11.85 5.14
N CYS A 383 4.80 10.78 5.64
CA CYS A 383 4.14 10.79 6.94
C CYS A 383 5.12 10.96 8.12
N ASP A 384 6.39 10.58 7.96
CA ASP A 384 7.46 10.82 8.94
C ASP A 384 8.06 12.22 8.83
N HIS A 385 7.99 12.86 7.64
CA HIS A 385 8.51 14.20 7.33
C HIS A 385 7.45 15.06 6.64
N PRO A 386 6.28 15.28 7.26
CA PRO A 386 5.14 15.87 6.59
C PRO A 386 5.26 17.40 6.46
N VAL A 387 4.69 17.94 5.37
CA VAL A 387 4.53 19.40 5.18
C VAL A 387 3.44 19.95 6.09
N PHE A 388 2.35 19.22 6.23
CA PHE A 388 1.29 19.49 7.20
C PHE A 388 1.38 18.46 8.32
N PRO A 389 1.47 18.89 9.60
CA PRO A 389 1.49 17.94 10.72
C PRO A 389 0.35 16.93 10.63
N MET A 390 0.58 15.68 11.04
CA MET A 390 -0.44 14.62 10.92
C MET A 390 -1.71 14.94 11.72
N ASP A 391 -1.59 15.61 12.88
CA ASP A 391 -2.73 16.08 13.69
C ASP A 391 -3.48 17.29 13.06
N LYS A 392 -2.96 17.86 11.97
CA LYS A 392 -3.55 18.91 11.14
C LYS A 392 -4.01 18.39 9.77
N THR A 393 -3.72 17.15 9.47
CA THR A 393 -4.18 16.47 8.27
C THR A 393 -5.53 15.84 8.55
N ILE A 394 -6.58 16.36 7.91
CA ILE A 394 -7.98 15.97 8.16
C ILE A 394 -8.28 14.60 7.58
N THR A 395 -7.78 14.34 6.38
CA THR A 395 -7.97 13.06 5.70
C THR A 395 -6.98 12.89 4.55
N CYS A 396 -6.75 11.62 4.18
CA CYS A 396 -6.11 11.24 2.92
C CYS A 396 -7.11 10.47 2.05
N ILE A 397 -7.39 10.98 0.86
CA ILE A 397 -8.20 10.31 -0.16
C ILE A 397 -7.23 9.77 -1.20
N ASN A 398 -7.03 8.46 -1.20
CA ASN A 398 -6.07 7.78 -2.07
C ASN A 398 -6.77 7.17 -3.29
N PHE A 399 -6.14 7.33 -4.45
CA PHE A 399 -6.58 6.75 -5.71
C PHE A 399 -5.55 5.75 -6.19
N ASP A 400 -6.01 4.53 -6.38
CA ASP A 400 -5.17 3.42 -6.79
C ASP A 400 -5.97 2.45 -7.65
N CYS A 401 -5.48 2.15 -8.86
CA CYS A 401 -6.12 1.21 -9.78
C CYS A 401 -7.60 1.51 -10.11
N ILE A 402 -7.96 2.78 -10.34
CA ILE A 402 -9.38 3.21 -10.43
C ILE A 402 -10.01 3.13 -11.83
N ALA A 403 -9.25 2.82 -12.87
CA ALA A 403 -9.72 2.73 -14.26
C ALA A 403 -9.16 1.48 -14.97
N PRO A 404 -9.89 0.95 -15.96
CA PRO A 404 -11.24 1.34 -16.37
C PRO A 404 -12.33 0.81 -15.43
N ALA A 405 -13.41 1.58 -15.27
CA ALA A 405 -14.56 1.14 -14.48
C ALA A 405 -15.87 1.58 -15.14
N SER A 406 -16.78 0.62 -15.34
CA SER A 406 -18.14 0.88 -15.81
C SER A 406 -18.98 1.49 -14.68
N LEU A 407 -20.03 2.24 -15.03
CA LEU A 407 -20.88 2.89 -14.04
C LEU A 407 -21.70 1.87 -13.25
N THR A 408 -21.63 1.98 -11.91
CA THR A 408 -22.34 1.16 -10.96
C THR A 408 -23.28 1.99 -10.08
N ARG A 409 -24.30 1.35 -9.49
CA ARG A 409 -25.19 1.97 -8.48
C ARG A 409 -24.57 1.99 -7.10
N ASP A 410 -23.56 1.17 -6.88
CA ASP A 410 -22.78 1.09 -5.65
C ASP A 410 -21.36 1.64 -5.84
N ILE A 411 -20.69 1.88 -4.74
CA ILE A 411 -19.25 2.12 -4.65
C ILE A 411 -18.72 1.32 -3.47
N THR A 412 -17.61 0.63 -3.64
CA THR A 412 -16.98 -0.14 -2.58
C THR A 412 -15.92 0.71 -1.87
N ILE A 413 -15.98 0.75 -0.54
CA ILE A 413 -14.99 1.40 0.32
C ILE A 413 -14.26 0.32 1.10
N LEU A 414 -12.94 0.25 0.92
CA LEU A 414 -12.10 -0.70 1.64
C LEU A 414 -11.89 -0.21 3.08
N GLY A 415 -12.04 -1.11 4.05
CA GLY A 415 -11.83 -0.81 5.47
C GLY A 415 -12.82 0.21 6.07
N GLY A 416 -13.93 0.50 5.38
CA GLY A 416 -14.95 1.42 5.85
C GLY A 416 -15.82 0.86 6.97
N GLY A 417 -16.75 1.69 7.48
CA GLY A 417 -17.70 1.33 8.54
C GLY A 417 -17.29 1.80 9.94
N GLU A 418 -16.10 2.33 10.12
CA GLU A 418 -15.56 2.79 11.42
C GLU A 418 -14.91 4.18 11.34
N SER A 419 -14.95 4.84 10.17
CA SER A 419 -14.33 6.14 9.93
C SER A 419 -15.33 7.29 10.04
N SER A 420 -14.83 8.45 10.49
CA SER A 420 -15.61 9.70 10.46
C SER A 420 -15.95 10.11 9.02
N LEU A 421 -15.22 9.62 8.02
CA LEU A 421 -15.44 9.86 6.60
C LEU A 421 -16.69 9.19 6.05
N ASP A 422 -17.14 8.09 6.65
CA ASP A 422 -18.21 7.25 6.10
C ASP A 422 -19.49 8.05 5.84
N SER A 423 -19.87 8.93 6.76
CA SER A 423 -21.05 9.79 6.60
C SER A 423 -20.94 10.78 5.43
N HIS A 424 -19.74 11.30 5.17
CA HIS A 424 -19.46 12.20 4.05
C HIS A 424 -19.51 11.45 2.73
N ILE A 425 -18.93 10.25 2.69
CA ILE A 425 -18.92 9.37 1.51
C ILE A 425 -20.35 8.94 1.17
N MET A 426 -21.10 8.47 2.16
CA MET A 426 -22.50 8.06 1.98
C MET A 426 -23.36 9.23 1.46
N SER A 427 -23.16 10.44 2.00
CA SER A 427 -23.87 11.64 1.54
C SER A 427 -23.53 12.00 0.11
N ALA A 428 -22.26 11.91 -0.28
CA ALA A 428 -21.80 12.18 -1.63
C ALA A 428 -22.30 11.12 -2.63
N ALA A 429 -22.31 9.84 -2.24
CA ALA A 429 -22.89 8.75 -3.03
C ALA A 429 -24.41 8.94 -3.25
N ALA A 430 -25.15 9.26 -2.19
CA ALA A 430 -26.58 9.52 -2.28
C ALA A 430 -26.90 10.71 -3.21
N ALA A 431 -26.06 11.76 -3.22
CA ALA A 431 -26.21 12.88 -4.14
C ALA A 431 -26.05 12.49 -5.61
N GLN A 432 -25.33 11.40 -5.90
CA GLN A 432 -25.23 10.78 -7.23
C GLN A 432 -26.32 9.72 -7.49
N GLY A 433 -27.23 9.49 -6.55
CA GLY A 433 -28.22 8.39 -6.62
C GLY A 433 -27.58 7.01 -6.48
N ARG A 434 -26.44 6.93 -5.80
CA ARG A 434 -25.66 5.72 -5.56
C ARG A 434 -25.65 5.38 -4.07
N TYR A 435 -25.22 4.16 -3.72
CA TYR A 435 -25.05 3.73 -2.34
C TYR A 435 -23.65 3.18 -2.09
N VAL A 436 -23.24 3.15 -0.82
CA VAL A 436 -21.94 2.67 -0.40
C VAL A 436 -22.04 1.22 0.08
N VAL A 437 -21.09 0.40 -0.33
CA VAL A 437 -20.82 -0.93 0.19
C VAL A 437 -19.49 -0.88 0.93
N PHE A 438 -19.49 -1.33 2.17
CA PHE A 438 -18.23 -1.53 2.88
C PHE A 438 -17.74 -2.95 2.63
N ASP A 439 -16.45 -3.10 2.33
CA ASP A 439 -15.86 -4.41 2.10
C ASP A 439 -15.81 -5.21 3.41
N ASP A 440 -16.57 -6.31 3.45
CA ASP A 440 -16.69 -7.20 4.60
C ASP A 440 -15.72 -8.39 4.53
N ASP A 441 -14.99 -8.60 3.43
CA ASP A 441 -14.04 -9.70 3.24
C ASP A 441 -12.65 -9.22 2.81
N ASN A 442 -11.99 -8.48 3.71
CA ASN A 442 -10.59 -8.06 3.55
C ASN A 442 -9.62 -9.18 3.99
N SER A 443 -9.91 -10.45 3.64
CA SER A 443 -9.09 -11.60 4.06
C SER A 443 -7.66 -11.57 3.51
N ASP A 444 -7.48 -10.90 2.38
CA ASP A 444 -6.18 -10.73 1.70
C ASP A 444 -5.46 -9.44 2.13
N GLY A 445 -6.10 -8.63 2.99
CA GLY A 445 -5.52 -7.41 3.53
C GLY A 445 -5.35 -6.28 2.51
N TRP A 446 -6.25 -6.16 1.53
CA TRP A 446 -6.22 -5.10 0.51
C TRP A 446 -6.18 -3.71 1.12
N PHE A 447 -6.94 -3.48 2.19
CA PHE A 447 -6.92 -2.20 2.91
C PHE A 447 -5.52 -1.73 3.35
N PHE A 448 -4.56 -2.64 3.50
CA PHE A 448 -3.20 -2.32 3.96
C PHE A 448 -2.18 -2.26 2.82
N ARG A 449 -2.62 -2.26 1.56
CA ARG A 449 -1.72 -2.43 0.41
C ARG A 449 -1.47 -1.18 -0.39
N SER A 450 -1.99 0.00 0.01
CA SER A 450 -1.73 1.25 -0.69
C SER A 450 -1.42 2.40 0.28
N ASP A 451 -1.00 3.53 -0.25
CA ASP A 451 -0.40 4.68 0.45
C ASP A 451 -1.23 5.27 1.58
N HIS A 452 -2.57 5.19 1.51
CA HIS A 452 -3.47 5.66 2.57
C HIS A 452 -3.15 5.00 3.92
N TRP A 453 -2.62 3.77 3.90
CA TRP A 453 -2.31 3.04 5.12
C TRP A 453 -1.29 3.76 6.01
N ASN A 454 -0.29 4.42 5.43
CA ASN A 454 0.70 5.16 6.20
C ASN A 454 0.10 6.38 6.91
N PHE A 455 -0.97 6.97 6.39
CA PHE A 455 -1.75 8.00 7.06
C PHE A 455 -2.57 7.41 8.22
N VAL A 456 -3.26 6.29 8.00
CA VAL A 456 -4.04 5.58 9.03
C VAL A 456 -3.16 5.20 10.22
N ARG A 457 -1.96 4.69 9.98
CA ARG A 457 -0.99 4.34 11.04
C ARG A 457 -0.60 5.53 11.93
N ARG A 458 -0.78 6.75 11.45
CA ARG A 458 -0.47 7.98 12.18
C ARG A 458 -1.71 8.72 12.68
N GLY A 459 -2.86 8.03 12.67
CA GLY A 459 -4.12 8.53 13.24
C GLY A 459 -4.87 9.50 12.32
N VAL A 460 -4.55 9.53 11.03
CA VAL A 460 -5.29 10.29 10.04
C VAL A 460 -6.33 9.39 9.38
N ASP A 461 -7.60 9.80 9.38
CA ASP A 461 -8.64 9.10 8.63
C ASP A 461 -8.28 9.08 7.14
N ALA A 462 -8.29 7.91 6.52
CA ALA A 462 -7.97 7.78 5.11
C ALA A 462 -8.90 6.79 4.41
N VAL A 463 -9.08 6.98 3.10
CA VAL A 463 -9.96 6.17 2.29
C VAL A 463 -9.30 5.76 0.98
N VAL A 464 -9.55 4.52 0.60
CA VAL A 464 -9.36 4.00 -0.75
C VAL A 464 -10.68 3.37 -1.21
N MET A 465 -10.99 3.57 -2.47
CA MET A 465 -12.24 3.08 -3.05
C MET A 465 -11.97 2.15 -4.22
N GLU A 466 -12.91 1.25 -4.44
CA GLU A 466 -12.98 0.41 -5.63
C GLU A 466 -14.29 0.64 -6.38
N ALA A 467 -14.34 0.23 -7.63
CA ALA A 467 -15.59 0.19 -8.38
C ALA A 467 -16.57 -0.76 -7.71
N GLY A 468 -17.85 -0.40 -7.74
CA GLY A 468 -18.91 -1.28 -7.27
C GLY A 468 -19.19 -2.43 -8.24
N ASN A 469 -20.12 -3.30 -7.84
CA ASN A 469 -20.51 -4.49 -8.59
C ASN A 469 -21.92 -4.44 -9.17
N ASP A 470 -22.78 -3.51 -8.71
CA ASP A 470 -24.15 -3.34 -9.19
C ASP A 470 -24.17 -2.45 -10.43
N LEU A 471 -23.88 -3.03 -11.59
CA LEU A 471 -23.82 -2.31 -12.87
C LEU A 471 -25.13 -1.60 -13.19
N VAL A 472 -25.06 -0.32 -13.58
CA VAL A 472 -26.21 0.42 -14.10
C VAL A 472 -26.69 -0.19 -15.42
N ASN A 473 -25.76 -0.64 -16.24
CA ASN A 473 -26.04 -1.38 -17.48
C ASN A 473 -25.36 -2.75 -17.46
N PRO A 474 -26.08 -3.84 -17.05
CA PRO A 474 -25.52 -5.18 -16.99
C PRO A 474 -25.03 -5.72 -18.35
N ASP A 475 -25.51 -5.18 -19.48
CA ASP A 475 -25.08 -5.57 -20.83
C ASP A 475 -23.73 -4.93 -21.22
N LYS A 476 -23.21 -4.04 -20.40
CA LYS A 476 -21.93 -3.34 -20.57
C LYS A 476 -20.99 -3.59 -19.37
N PRO A 477 -20.55 -4.83 -19.12
CA PRO A 477 -19.55 -5.03 -18.07
C PRO A 477 -18.19 -4.44 -18.49
N ASN A 478 -17.34 -4.17 -17.50
CA ASN A 478 -15.96 -3.78 -17.77
C ASN A 478 -15.26 -4.89 -18.59
N LYS A 479 -14.74 -4.50 -19.76
CA LYS A 479 -14.02 -5.42 -20.67
C LYS A 479 -12.65 -5.84 -20.12
N TYR A 480 -12.10 -5.07 -19.22
CA TYR A 480 -10.74 -5.20 -18.70
C TYR A 480 -10.78 -5.34 -17.16
N PRO A 481 -11.21 -6.51 -16.63
CA PRO A 481 -11.23 -6.73 -15.19
C PRO A 481 -9.80 -6.71 -14.63
N GLN A 482 -9.64 -6.23 -13.40
CA GLN A 482 -8.33 -6.03 -12.75
C GLN A 482 -7.42 -7.26 -12.82
N ALA A 483 -7.93 -8.44 -12.59
CA ALA A 483 -7.16 -9.69 -12.68
C ALA A 483 -6.53 -9.95 -14.06
N SER A 484 -7.00 -9.28 -15.12
CA SER A 484 -6.45 -9.43 -16.48
C SER A 484 -5.19 -8.62 -16.73
N TRP A 485 -4.97 -7.50 -16.02
CA TRP A 485 -3.86 -6.58 -16.26
C TRP A 485 -3.01 -6.27 -15.03
N TYR A 486 -3.51 -6.43 -13.82
CA TYR A 486 -2.82 -6.07 -12.57
C TYR A 486 -1.41 -6.67 -12.49
N HIS A 487 -0.40 -5.81 -12.38
CA HIS A 487 1.03 -6.13 -12.35
C HIS A 487 1.53 -6.92 -13.57
N LYS A 488 1.00 -6.59 -14.76
CA LYS A 488 1.41 -7.23 -16.03
C LYS A 488 1.75 -6.17 -17.07
N SER A 489 2.54 -6.55 -18.09
CA SER A 489 2.89 -5.67 -19.21
C SER A 489 1.67 -5.17 -19.99
N ASN A 490 0.55 -5.89 -19.97
CA ASN A 490 -0.67 -5.50 -20.66
C ASN A 490 -1.55 -4.50 -19.90
N ASP A 491 -1.07 -3.91 -18.79
CA ASP A 491 -1.69 -2.74 -18.18
C ASP A 491 -1.41 -1.47 -19.01
N GLU A 492 -2.04 -1.41 -20.16
CA GLU A 492 -1.93 -0.34 -21.15
C GLU A 492 -3.22 0.45 -21.27
N TYR A 493 -3.10 1.74 -21.56
CA TYR A 493 -4.25 2.55 -21.93
C TYR A 493 -4.88 2.05 -23.25
N ARG A 494 -6.21 2.01 -23.28
CA ARG A 494 -6.98 1.64 -24.48
C ARG A 494 -8.09 2.67 -24.75
N GLU A 495 -8.25 3.02 -26.01
CA GLU A 495 -9.26 4.03 -26.43
C GLU A 495 -10.70 3.57 -26.13
N ASP A 496 -10.94 2.27 -26.03
CA ASP A 496 -12.26 1.71 -25.73
C ASP A 496 -12.49 1.43 -24.25
N TRP A 497 -11.67 1.98 -23.36
CA TRP A 497 -11.93 1.95 -21.91
C TRP A 497 -13.28 2.60 -21.61
N ASP A 498 -14.13 1.89 -20.88
CA ASP A 498 -15.29 2.48 -20.22
C ASP A 498 -14.81 3.17 -18.95
N ILE A 499 -14.95 4.51 -18.91
CA ILE A 499 -14.52 5.32 -17.76
C ILE A 499 -15.68 6.02 -17.06
N ASP A 500 -16.93 5.71 -17.42
CA ASP A 500 -18.10 6.38 -16.84
C ASP A 500 -18.15 6.20 -15.32
N GLY A 501 -17.88 5.00 -14.83
CA GLY A 501 -17.77 4.70 -13.41
C GLY A 501 -16.55 5.34 -12.76
N THR A 502 -15.41 5.32 -13.45
CA THR A 502 -14.18 6.00 -12.99
C THR A 502 -14.45 7.49 -12.73
N ILE A 503 -15.03 8.19 -13.69
CA ILE A 503 -15.33 9.62 -13.58
C ILE A 503 -16.37 9.90 -12.49
N ALA A 504 -17.38 9.03 -12.34
CA ALA A 504 -18.37 9.13 -11.27
C ALA A 504 -17.71 8.99 -9.88
N ASN A 505 -16.78 8.04 -9.72
CA ASN A 505 -16.04 7.81 -8.49
C ASN A 505 -15.10 8.98 -8.14
N ILE A 506 -14.37 9.51 -9.12
CA ILE A 506 -13.53 10.71 -8.93
C ILE A 506 -14.39 11.90 -8.47
N ASN A 507 -15.55 12.12 -9.11
CA ASN A 507 -16.46 13.20 -8.74
C ASN A 507 -17.06 13.03 -7.34
N LEU A 508 -17.29 11.80 -6.90
CA LEU A 508 -17.75 11.50 -5.54
C LEU A 508 -16.67 11.92 -4.55
N MET A 509 -15.43 11.47 -4.73
CA MET A 509 -14.32 11.78 -3.83
C MET A 509 -13.90 13.25 -3.88
N PHE A 510 -14.00 13.91 -5.05
CA PHE A 510 -13.89 15.36 -5.14
C PHE A 510 -14.90 16.06 -4.23
N SER A 511 -16.17 15.62 -4.21
CA SER A 511 -17.22 16.22 -3.39
C SER A 511 -16.97 16.00 -1.89
N VAL A 512 -16.47 14.81 -1.51
CA VAL A 512 -16.05 14.51 -0.12
C VAL A 512 -14.92 15.44 0.30
N GLY A 513 -13.84 15.49 -0.47
CA GLY A 513 -12.68 16.33 -0.14
C GLY A 513 -13.01 17.82 -0.12
N LEU A 514 -13.83 18.32 -1.05
CA LEU A 514 -14.30 19.71 -1.07
C LEU A 514 -15.15 20.05 0.16
N SER A 515 -16.03 19.13 0.58
CA SER A 515 -16.84 19.29 1.79
C SER A 515 -15.94 19.40 3.02
N LEU A 516 -14.99 18.49 3.19
CA LEU A 516 -14.06 18.47 4.33
C LEU A 516 -13.11 19.68 4.33
N ALA A 517 -12.72 20.15 3.16
CA ALA A 517 -11.88 21.33 3.04
C ALA A 517 -12.61 22.64 3.41
N ASN A 518 -13.96 22.63 3.49
CA ASN A 518 -14.78 23.80 3.80
C ASN A 518 -15.53 23.70 5.15
N LEU A 519 -15.43 22.58 5.87
CA LEU A 519 -15.93 22.45 7.23
C LEU A 519 -14.99 23.19 8.21
#